data_2053ff44f2f9944602f10fc013086be2
#
_entry.id   2053ff44f2f9944602f10fc013086be2
#
_cell.length_a   1.000
_cell.length_b   1.000
_cell.length_c   1.000
_cell.angle_alpha   90.00
_cell.angle_beta   90.00
_cell.angle_gamma   90.00
#
_symmetry.space_group_name_H-M   'P 1'
#
loop_
_entity.id
_entity.type
_entity.pdbx_description
1 polymer ?
#
loop_
_entity_poly.entity_id
_entity_poly.type
_entity_poly.pdbx_seq_one_letter_code
_entity_poly.pdbx_strand_id
1 'polypeptide(L)'
;KKVAIGQAMILEPDVLIMDEPFSSLDKDSIYELEELITLLKTELNKTIIFTTHDQIQAQKLTDHIYTIVKGKLFPTHLINLFSGKFDVSSKIFNTGKQLITIDNGAGNLELIAIDPRQIVLSLQELDSSMQNSFLGKITGIIEDSNNIKLNIDIGEKIQAIITHKAFSDLKLSLRMNVWVSFKSSSIMIF
;
A
#
# COMPACT_ATOMS: atom_id res chain seq x y z
N LYS A 1 13.57 -14.23 -22.24
CA LYS A 1 12.23 -13.69 -21.92
C LYS A 1 11.62 -12.94 -23.10
N LYS A 2 12.33 -12.04 -23.80
CA LYS A 2 11.81 -11.34 -24.99
C LYS A 2 11.32 -12.28 -26.08
N VAL A 3 12.06 -13.35 -26.36
CA VAL A 3 11.66 -14.38 -27.33
C VAL A 3 10.34 -15.05 -26.92
N ALA A 4 10.17 -15.35 -25.63
CA ALA A 4 8.92 -15.95 -25.13
C ALA A 4 7.71 -15.00 -25.29
N ILE A 5 7.91 -13.69 -25.02
CA ILE A 5 6.87 -12.68 -25.26
C ILE A 5 6.56 -12.59 -26.76
N GLY A 6 7.58 -12.54 -27.64
CA GLY A 6 7.39 -12.55 -29.08
C GLY A 6 6.62 -13.78 -29.57
N GLN A 7 6.92 -14.96 -29.04
CA GLN A 7 6.19 -16.19 -29.36
C GLN A 7 4.72 -16.12 -28.90
N ALA A 8 4.46 -15.61 -27.70
CA ALA A 8 3.09 -15.43 -27.21
C ALA A 8 2.31 -14.42 -28.07
N MET A 9 2.96 -13.37 -28.55
CA MET A 9 2.34 -12.33 -29.40
C MET A 9 2.00 -12.78 -30.81
N ILE A 10 2.58 -13.88 -31.31
CA ILE A 10 2.20 -14.46 -32.61
C ILE A 10 0.71 -14.83 -32.67
N LEU A 11 0.13 -15.19 -31.53
CA LEU A 11 -1.29 -15.53 -31.39
C LEU A 11 -2.19 -14.30 -31.21
N GLU A 12 -1.65 -13.09 -31.24
CA GLU A 12 -2.34 -11.82 -31.04
C GLU A 12 -3.28 -11.78 -29.82
N PRO A 13 -2.86 -12.25 -28.62
CA PRO A 13 -3.74 -12.34 -27.48
C PRO A 13 -4.21 -10.95 -27.03
N ASP A 14 -5.44 -10.85 -26.50
CA ASP A 14 -5.95 -9.63 -25.88
C ASP A 14 -5.37 -9.40 -24.48
N VAL A 15 -5.03 -10.49 -23.80
CA VAL A 15 -4.48 -10.49 -22.43
C VAL A 15 -3.16 -11.24 -22.41
N LEU A 16 -2.10 -10.58 -21.93
CA LEU A 16 -0.79 -11.18 -21.71
C LEU A 16 -0.50 -11.27 -20.21
N ILE A 17 -0.24 -12.50 -19.73
CA ILE A 17 0.10 -12.73 -18.31
C ILE A 17 1.56 -13.15 -18.22
N MET A 18 2.33 -12.46 -17.36
CA MET A 18 3.76 -12.69 -17.19
C MET A 18 4.11 -12.85 -15.71
N ASP A 19 4.85 -13.90 -15.37
CA ASP A 19 5.34 -14.12 -14.02
C ASP A 19 6.81 -13.69 -13.93
N GLU A 20 7.10 -12.72 -13.04
CA GLU A 20 8.42 -12.13 -12.81
C GLU A 20 9.20 -11.85 -14.10
N PRO A 21 8.65 -11.08 -15.08
CA PRO A 21 9.25 -10.91 -16.39
C PRO A 21 10.62 -10.21 -16.34
N PHE A 22 10.87 -9.41 -15.32
CA PHE A 22 12.11 -8.63 -15.16
C PHE A 22 13.20 -9.37 -14.38
N SER A 23 12.86 -10.48 -13.72
CA SER A 23 13.83 -11.20 -12.89
C SER A 23 15.04 -11.68 -13.69
N SER A 24 16.24 -11.54 -13.14
CA SER A 24 17.52 -11.97 -13.75
C SER A 24 17.85 -11.31 -15.10
N LEU A 25 17.33 -10.12 -15.37
CA LEU A 25 17.72 -9.29 -16.51
C LEU A 25 18.74 -8.23 -16.08
N ASP A 26 19.65 -7.88 -17.00
CA ASP A 26 20.50 -6.69 -16.87
C ASP A 26 19.69 -5.40 -17.09
N LYS A 27 20.28 -4.24 -16.76
CA LYS A 27 19.59 -2.95 -16.80
C LYS A 27 19.09 -2.59 -18.21
N ASP A 28 19.86 -2.91 -19.25
CA ASP A 28 19.52 -2.58 -20.63
C ASP A 28 18.33 -3.45 -21.08
N SER A 29 18.36 -4.74 -20.75
CA SER A 29 17.25 -5.66 -21.01
C SER A 29 15.97 -5.32 -20.25
N ILE A 30 16.09 -4.79 -19.02
CA ILE A 30 14.94 -4.28 -18.25
C ILE A 30 14.31 -3.09 -19.00
N TYR A 31 15.12 -2.10 -19.38
CA TYR A 31 14.66 -0.93 -20.10
C TYR A 31 13.93 -1.29 -21.41
N GLU A 32 14.51 -2.15 -22.24
CA GLU A 32 13.89 -2.61 -23.49
C GLU A 32 12.58 -3.39 -23.25
N LEU A 33 12.46 -4.13 -22.13
CA LEU A 33 11.24 -4.82 -21.78
C LEU A 33 10.15 -3.85 -21.27
N GLU A 34 10.53 -2.83 -20.53
CA GLU A 34 9.63 -1.74 -20.08
C GLU A 34 9.06 -1.00 -21.30
N GLU A 35 9.89 -0.68 -22.29
CA GLU A 35 9.44 -0.06 -23.54
C GLU A 35 8.48 -0.96 -24.32
N LEU A 36 8.80 -2.26 -24.44
CA LEU A 36 7.94 -3.23 -25.10
C LEU A 36 6.57 -3.33 -24.41
N ILE A 37 6.53 -3.43 -23.09
CA ILE A 37 5.28 -3.47 -22.30
C ILE A 37 4.46 -2.19 -22.53
N THR A 38 5.12 -1.04 -22.54
CA THR A 38 4.47 0.25 -22.76
C THR A 38 3.86 0.30 -24.19
N LEU A 39 4.59 -0.11 -25.20
CA LEU A 39 4.12 -0.18 -26.58
C LEU A 39 2.91 -1.12 -26.72
N LEU A 40 2.99 -2.33 -26.15
CA LEU A 40 1.88 -3.28 -26.17
C LEU A 40 0.59 -2.71 -25.53
N LYS A 41 0.74 -1.94 -24.44
CA LYS A 41 -0.36 -1.30 -23.75
C LYS A 41 -0.94 -0.13 -24.53
N THR A 42 -0.08 0.80 -25.02
CA THR A 42 -0.53 2.08 -25.58
C THR A 42 -0.90 2.00 -27.05
N GLU A 43 -0.11 1.31 -27.87
CA GLU A 43 -0.32 1.25 -29.31
C GLU A 43 -1.15 0.06 -29.75
N LEU A 44 -0.99 -1.09 -29.09
CA LEU A 44 -1.73 -2.31 -29.43
C LEU A 44 -2.92 -2.58 -28.53
N ASN A 45 -3.21 -1.69 -27.55
CA ASN A 45 -4.34 -1.74 -26.63
C ASN A 45 -4.51 -3.12 -25.93
N LYS A 46 -3.38 -3.76 -25.58
CA LYS A 46 -3.37 -5.07 -24.92
C LYS A 46 -3.51 -4.92 -23.41
N THR A 47 -4.22 -5.86 -22.81
CA THR A 47 -4.26 -5.97 -21.34
C THR A 47 -3.04 -6.78 -20.87
N ILE A 48 -2.24 -6.20 -19.97
CA ILE A 48 -1.04 -6.84 -19.46
C ILE A 48 -1.15 -7.01 -17.96
N ILE A 49 -0.94 -8.24 -17.48
CA ILE A 49 -0.88 -8.59 -16.07
C ILE A 49 0.50 -9.19 -15.81
N PHE A 50 1.24 -8.65 -14.86
CA PHE A 50 2.53 -9.21 -14.50
C PHE A 50 2.76 -9.20 -12.99
N THR A 51 3.56 -10.15 -12.49
CA THR A 51 4.03 -10.16 -11.11
C THR A 51 5.43 -9.55 -11.03
N THR A 52 5.72 -8.87 -9.93
CA THR A 52 7.07 -8.40 -9.60
C THR A 52 7.19 -8.15 -8.10
N HIS A 53 8.37 -8.28 -7.55
CA HIS A 53 8.70 -7.88 -6.19
C HIS A 53 9.27 -6.45 -6.12
N ASP A 54 9.54 -5.81 -7.26
CA ASP A 54 10.02 -4.44 -7.36
C ASP A 54 8.85 -3.45 -7.49
N GLN A 55 8.52 -2.77 -6.38
CA GLN A 55 7.44 -1.79 -6.33
C GLN A 55 7.72 -0.56 -7.20
N ILE A 56 8.98 -0.13 -7.32
CA ILE A 56 9.36 1.03 -8.13
C ILE A 56 9.11 0.73 -9.60
N GLN A 57 9.51 -0.45 -10.03
CA GLN A 57 9.28 -0.92 -11.40
C GLN A 57 7.79 -1.05 -11.72
N ALA A 58 6.99 -1.61 -10.79
CA ALA A 58 5.55 -1.69 -10.96
C ALA A 58 4.92 -0.29 -11.13
N GLN A 59 5.29 0.68 -10.29
CA GLN A 59 4.78 2.06 -10.32
C GLN A 59 5.12 2.82 -11.61
N LYS A 60 6.22 2.49 -12.27
CA LYS A 60 6.56 3.08 -13.57
C LYS A 60 5.62 2.64 -14.71
N LEU A 61 5.11 1.41 -14.63
CA LEU A 61 4.38 0.79 -15.73
C LEU A 61 2.86 0.88 -15.59
N THR A 62 2.34 1.01 -14.35
CA THR A 62 0.90 1.03 -14.09
C THR A 62 0.53 1.70 -12.77
N ASP A 63 -0.67 2.29 -12.74
CA ASP A 63 -1.32 2.78 -11.52
C ASP A 63 -2.16 1.68 -10.83
N HIS A 64 -2.43 0.57 -11.53
CA HIS A 64 -3.22 -0.55 -11.03
C HIS A 64 -2.32 -1.63 -10.44
N ILE A 65 -1.86 -1.41 -9.20
CA ILE A 65 -0.95 -2.32 -8.50
C ILE A 65 -1.71 -3.00 -7.36
N TYR A 66 -1.53 -4.32 -7.27
CA TYR A 66 -2.11 -5.14 -6.21
C TYR A 66 -1.02 -5.93 -5.51
N THR A 67 -1.17 -6.11 -4.20
CA THR A 67 -0.28 -6.93 -3.36
C THR A 67 -1.01 -8.21 -2.96
N ILE A 68 -0.34 -9.35 -3.05
CA ILE A 68 -0.87 -10.63 -2.59
C ILE A 68 -0.35 -10.89 -1.17
N VAL A 69 -1.27 -11.07 -0.21
CA VAL A 69 -0.95 -11.42 1.17
C VAL A 69 -1.79 -12.62 1.58
N LYS A 70 -1.15 -13.71 2.00
CA LYS A 70 -1.83 -14.96 2.40
C LYS A 70 -2.86 -15.44 1.34
N GLY A 71 -2.53 -15.31 0.05
CA GLY A 71 -3.40 -15.72 -1.06
C GLY A 71 -4.57 -14.78 -1.37
N LYS A 72 -4.69 -13.64 -0.69
CA LYS A 72 -5.67 -12.60 -0.96
C LYS A 72 -5.04 -11.42 -1.69
N LEU A 73 -5.80 -10.80 -2.61
CA LEU A 73 -5.36 -9.70 -3.44
C LEU A 73 -5.82 -8.36 -2.85
N PHE A 74 -4.89 -7.40 -2.70
CA PHE A 74 -5.16 -6.06 -2.14
C PHE A 74 -4.60 -4.98 -3.06
N PRO A 75 -5.31 -3.86 -3.27
CA PRO A 75 -4.72 -2.69 -3.91
C PRO A 75 -3.49 -2.20 -3.13
N THR A 76 -2.39 -1.90 -3.82
CA THR A 76 -1.09 -1.58 -3.17
C THR A 76 -1.09 -0.26 -2.38
N HIS A 77 -2.10 0.61 -2.58
CA HIS A 77 -2.26 1.78 -1.72
C HIS A 77 -2.66 1.42 -0.28
N LEU A 78 -3.04 0.17 -0.03
CA LEU A 78 -3.31 -0.37 1.31
C LEU A 78 -2.00 -0.89 1.93
N ILE A 79 -1.14 0.02 2.34
CA ILE A 79 0.19 -0.33 2.84
C ILE A 79 0.16 -0.74 4.32
N ASN A 80 -0.84 -0.26 5.09
CA ASN A 80 -0.95 -0.57 6.51
C ASN A 80 -1.68 -1.89 6.72
N LEU A 81 -0.95 -3.00 6.70
CA LEU A 81 -1.46 -4.34 6.95
C LEU A 81 -1.03 -4.79 8.34
N PHE A 82 -1.98 -5.23 9.16
CA PHE A 82 -1.73 -5.76 10.49
C PHE A 82 -2.28 -7.17 10.62
N SER A 83 -1.43 -8.09 11.08
CA SER A 83 -1.85 -9.43 11.48
C SER A 83 -2.12 -9.46 12.98
N GLY A 84 -3.13 -10.22 13.40
CA GLY A 84 -3.51 -10.28 14.81
C GLY A 84 -4.66 -11.24 15.08
N LYS A 85 -5.31 -11.03 16.20
CA LYS A 85 -6.50 -11.78 16.61
C LYS A 85 -7.61 -10.80 16.98
N PHE A 86 -8.82 -11.06 16.50
CA PHE A 86 -9.99 -10.27 16.79
C PHE A 86 -10.82 -10.92 17.91
N ASP A 87 -11.16 -10.14 18.90
CA ASP A 87 -12.14 -10.49 19.92
C ASP A 87 -13.49 -9.84 19.57
N VAL A 88 -14.46 -10.69 19.24
CA VAL A 88 -15.81 -10.27 18.85
C VAL A 88 -16.53 -9.56 20.01
N SER A 89 -16.28 -9.99 21.25
CA SER A 89 -16.98 -9.47 22.44
C SER A 89 -16.57 -8.05 22.78
N SER A 90 -15.28 -7.75 22.69
CA SER A 90 -14.71 -6.42 22.96
C SER A 90 -14.61 -5.53 21.72
N LYS A 91 -14.81 -6.11 20.52
CA LYS A 91 -14.58 -5.45 19.21
C LYS A 91 -13.13 -4.96 19.05
N ILE A 92 -12.17 -5.65 19.64
CA ILE A 92 -10.76 -5.30 19.62
C ILE A 92 -9.97 -6.30 18.77
N PHE A 93 -9.18 -5.76 17.85
CA PHE A 93 -8.16 -6.50 17.12
C PHE A 93 -6.80 -6.27 17.79
N ASN A 94 -6.22 -7.35 18.31
CA ASN A 94 -4.94 -7.32 19.01
C ASN A 94 -3.84 -7.77 18.06
N THR A 95 -2.94 -6.86 17.69
CA THR A 95 -1.76 -7.15 16.86
C THR A 95 -0.60 -7.78 17.65
N GLY A 96 -0.72 -7.83 18.99
CA GLY A 96 0.36 -8.19 19.90
C GLY A 96 1.15 -6.96 20.40
N LYS A 97 1.02 -5.81 19.73
CA LYS A 97 1.65 -4.54 20.13
C LYS A 97 0.65 -3.40 20.26
N GLN A 98 -0.46 -3.46 19.50
CA GLN A 98 -1.53 -2.47 19.53
C GLN A 98 -2.90 -3.12 19.64
N LEU A 99 -3.81 -2.41 20.28
CA LEU A 99 -5.22 -2.77 20.40
C LEU A 99 -6.02 -1.82 19.49
N ILE A 100 -6.59 -2.37 18.42
CA ILE A 100 -7.31 -1.60 17.40
C ILE A 100 -8.79 -1.90 17.50
N THR A 101 -9.61 -0.88 17.69
CA THR A 101 -11.07 -0.99 17.74
C THR A 101 -11.65 -1.14 16.34
N ILE A 102 -12.53 -2.15 16.14
CA ILE A 102 -13.19 -2.45 14.87
C ILE A 102 -14.69 -2.55 15.08
N ASP A 103 -15.50 -1.74 14.39
CA ASP A 103 -16.95 -1.75 14.56
C ASP A 103 -17.63 -2.95 13.94
N ASN A 104 -17.22 -3.37 12.75
CA ASN A 104 -17.91 -4.35 11.90
C ASN A 104 -17.16 -5.69 11.78
N GLY A 105 -16.36 -6.06 12.77
CA GLY A 105 -15.65 -7.34 12.77
C GLY A 105 -16.58 -8.51 13.07
N ALA A 106 -16.43 -9.60 12.31
CA ALA A 106 -17.15 -10.86 12.56
C ALA A 106 -16.19 -12.05 12.36
N GLY A 107 -16.34 -13.07 13.20
CA GLY A 107 -15.58 -14.33 13.06
C GLY A 107 -14.09 -14.24 13.40
N ASN A 108 -13.31 -15.16 12.88
CA ASN A 108 -11.85 -15.23 13.06
C ASN A 108 -11.16 -14.27 12.09
N LEU A 109 -11.02 -13.00 12.48
CA LEU A 109 -10.22 -12.04 11.73
C LEU A 109 -8.75 -12.20 12.11
N GLU A 110 -7.90 -12.45 11.12
CA GLU A 110 -6.45 -12.56 11.30
C GLU A 110 -5.68 -11.43 10.60
N LEU A 111 -6.35 -10.67 9.74
CA LEU A 111 -5.73 -9.64 8.94
C LEU A 111 -6.66 -8.45 8.78
N ILE A 112 -6.13 -7.25 9.02
CA ILE A 112 -6.80 -5.97 8.76
C ILE A 112 -5.92 -5.06 7.93
N ALA A 113 -6.55 -4.14 7.20
CA ALA A 113 -5.84 -3.11 6.46
C ALA A 113 -6.43 -1.72 6.70
N ILE A 114 -5.57 -0.71 6.70
CA ILE A 114 -5.94 0.70 6.85
C ILE A 114 -5.30 1.47 5.69
N ASP A 115 -6.14 2.16 4.90
CA ASP A 115 -5.64 3.04 3.84
C ASP A 115 -4.83 4.19 4.49
N PRO A 116 -3.56 4.40 4.10
CA PRO A 116 -2.74 5.50 4.61
C PRO A 116 -3.37 6.89 4.48
N ARG A 117 -4.28 7.08 3.52
CA ARG A 117 -5.02 8.34 3.30
C ARG A 117 -6.16 8.57 4.29
N GLN A 118 -6.61 7.52 5.00
CA GLN A 118 -7.64 7.60 6.04
C GLN A 118 -7.06 7.92 7.42
N ILE A 119 -5.73 8.06 7.49
CA ILE A 119 -5.04 8.42 8.73
C ILE A 119 -5.01 9.95 8.86
N VAL A 120 -5.42 10.41 10.02
CA VAL A 120 -5.36 11.81 10.42
C VAL A 120 -4.20 11.99 11.39
N LEU A 121 -3.36 13.00 11.15
CA LEU A 121 -2.25 13.36 12.02
C LEU A 121 -2.57 14.65 12.78
N SER A 122 -2.20 14.69 14.06
CA SER A 122 -2.35 15.89 14.89
C SER A 122 -1.21 16.00 15.90
N LEU A 123 -1.00 17.23 16.43
CA LEU A 123 0.02 17.48 17.45
C LEU A 123 -0.45 17.16 18.86
N GLN A 124 -1.77 17.09 19.04
CA GLN A 124 -2.43 16.74 20.29
C GLN A 124 -3.48 15.66 20.03
N GLU A 125 -3.81 14.90 21.03
CA GLU A 125 -4.90 13.94 20.94
C GLU A 125 -6.21 14.64 20.55
N LEU A 126 -6.90 14.09 19.54
CA LEU A 126 -8.14 14.69 19.05
C LEU A 126 -9.31 14.18 19.88
N ASP A 127 -10.07 15.09 20.45
CA ASP A 127 -11.42 14.78 20.96
C ASP A 127 -12.38 14.68 19.77
N SER A 128 -12.56 13.46 19.27
CA SER A 128 -13.27 13.21 18.02
C SER A 128 -13.93 11.82 18.03
N SER A 129 -14.72 11.52 16.97
CA SER A 129 -15.29 10.19 16.76
C SER A 129 -14.28 9.12 16.30
N MET A 130 -12.99 9.44 16.26
CA MET A 130 -11.95 8.47 15.90
C MET A 130 -11.60 7.62 17.14
N GLN A 131 -12.03 6.37 17.10
CA GLN A 131 -11.86 5.45 18.23
C GLN A 131 -10.42 4.90 18.35
N ASN A 132 -9.66 4.98 17.27
CA ASN A 132 -8.27 4.57 17.23
C ASN A 132 -7.38 5.81 17.23
N SER A 133 -6.62 6.02 18.30
CA SER A 133 -5.70 7.15 18.44
C SER A 133 -4.44 6.68 19.15
N PHE A 134 -3.29 6.86 18.54
CA PHE A 134 -2.00 6.36 19.02
C PHE A 134 -0.95 7.44 18.92
N LEU A 135 -0.18 7.62 19.99
CA LEU A 135 1.02 8.46 19.93
C LEU A 135 2.12 7.72 19.19
N GLY A 136 2.65 8.31 18.14
CA GLY A 136 3.69 7.72 17.34
C GLY A 136 4.84 8.67 17.05
N LYS A 137 5.95 8.13 16.54
CA LYS A 137 7.14 8.88 16.18
C LYS A 137 7.38 8.78 14.67
N ILE A 138 7.57 9.92 14.01
CA ILE A 138 7.93 9.96 12.59
C ILE A 138 9.32 9.37 12.38
N THR A 139 9.41 8.27 11.63
CA THR A 139 10.64 7.54 11.34
C THR A 139 11.13 7.72 9.90
N GLY A 140 10.29 8.24 9.01
CA GLY A 140 10.66 8.51 7.62
C GLY A 140 9.69 9.49 6.97
N ILE A 141 10.20 10.28 6.04
CA ILE A 141 9.46 11.25 5.24
C ILE A 141 9.87 11.02 3.80
N ILE A 142 8.88 10.77 2.94
CA ILE A 142 9.07 10.58 1.50
C ILE A 142 8.17 11.58 0.79
N GLU A 143 8.76 12.47 0.05
CA GLU A 143 8.05 13.46 -0.74
C GLU A 143 7.77 12.91 -2.13
N ASP A 144 6.52 13.04 -2.55
CA ASP A 144 6.04 12.70 -3.88
C ASP A 144 5.43 13.96 -4.50
N SER A 145 5.25 14.01 -5.82
CA SER A 145 4.77 15.19 -6.56
C SER A 145 3.49 15.80 -5.99
N ASN A 146 2.58 15.01 -5.46
CA ASN A 146 1.27 15.45 -4.98
C ASN A 146 1.05 15.30 -3.47
N ASN A 147 1.85 14.47 -2.80
CA ASN A 147 1.62 14.11 -1.41
C ASN A 147 2.94 13.86 -0.67
N ILE A 148 2.87 13.83 0.65
CA ILE A 148 3.96 13.41 1.52
C ILE A 148 3.54 12.11 2.22
N LYS A 149 4.39 11.08 2.09
CA LYS A 149 4.24 9.81 2.79
C LYS A 149 5.10 9.85 4.05
N LEU A 150 4.48 9.58 5.18
CA LEU A 150 5.14 9.54 6.48
C LEU A 150 5.15 8.11 7.00
N ASN A 151 6.32 7.61 7.34
CA ASN A 151 6.45 6.38 8.11
C ASN A 151 6.47 6.75 9.59
N ILE A 152 5.61 6.13 10.38
CA ILE A 152 5.41 6.44 11.79
C ILE A 152 5.48 5.13 12.57
N ASP A 153 6.16 5.16 13.70
CA ASP A 153 6.22 4.05 14.65
C ASP A 153 5.28 4.35 15.82
N ILE A 154 4.19 3.59 15.90
CA ILE A 154 3.22 3.62 16.99
C ILE A 154 3.39 2.40 17.92
N GLY A 155 4.53 1.69 17.90
CA GLY A 155 4.74 0.32 18.37
C GLY A 155 4.57 -0.70 17.24
N GLU A 156 3.79 -0.38 16.24
CA GLU A 156 3.72 -0.97 14.91
C GLU A 156 4.11 0.08 13.88
N LYS A 157 4.67 -0.36 12.75
CA LYS A 157 4.96 0.54 11.63
C LYS A 157 3.68 0.86 10.89
N ILE A 158 3.34 2.14 10.81
CA ILE A 158 2.19 2.63 10.08
C ILE A 158 2.63 3.73 9.11
N GLN A 159 1.98 3.82 7.98
CA GLN A 159 2.22 4.83 6.97
C GLN A 159 1.01 5.75 6.83
N ALA A 160 1.24 7.06 6.80
CA ALA A 160 0.22 8.07 6.52
C ALA A 160 0.56 8.83 5.24
N ILE A 161 -0.45 9.18 4.46
CA ILE A 161 -0.31 10.02 3.26
C ILE A 161 -1.07 11.32 3.51
N ILE A 162 -0.35 12.43 3.45
CA ILE A 162 -0.89 13.77 3.69
C ILE A 162 -0.52 14.73 2.54
N THR A 163 -1.21 15.86 2.48
CA THR A 163 -0.88 16.92 1.53
C THR A 163 0.35 17.72 1.97
N HIS A 164 1.06 18.35 1.03
CA HIS A 164 2.14 19.30 1.33
C HIS A 164 1.70 20.42 2.26
N LYS A 165 0.46 20.90 2.09
CA LYS A 165 -0.12 21.92 2.96
C LYS A 165 -0.23 21.42 4.40
N ALA A 166 -0.81 20.25 4.62
CA ALA A 166 -0.94 19.66 5.97
C ALA A 166 0.43 19.45 6.63
N PHE A 167 1.42 18.99 5.87
CA PHE A 167 2.79 18.82 6.36
C PHE A 167 3.40 20.14 6.85
N SER A 168 3.24 21.22 6.08
CA SER A 168 3.73 22.56 6.41
C SER A 168 2.98 23.18 7.58
N ASP A 169 1.66 23.08 7.59
CA ASP A 169 0.80 23.67 8.65
C ASP A 169 1.09 23.04 10.03
N LEU A 170 1.30 21.72 10.05
CA LEU A 170 1.67 20.97 11.25
C LEU A 170 3.17 21.07 11.59
N LYS A 171 3.99 21.67 10.72
CA LYS A 171 5.46 21.81 10.89
C LYS A 171 6.13 20.47 11.21
N LEU A 172 5.70 19.41 10.52
CA LEU A 172 6.19 18.07 10.79
C LEU A 172 7.67 17.89 10.41
N SER A 173 8.36 17.09 11.21
CA SER A 173 9.78 16.79 10.98
C SER A 173 10.13 15.37 11.41
N LEU A 174 11.27 14.88 10.95
CA LEU A 174 11.77 13.57 11.32
C LEU A 174 12.00 13.49 12.84
N ARG A 175 11.65 12.36 13.43
CA ARG A 175 11.70 12.06 14.86
C ARG A 175 10.70 12.82 15.74
N MET A 176 9.82 13.63 15.16
CA MET A 176 8.75 14.31 15.88
C MET A 176 7.68 13.31 16.34
N ASN A 177 7.11 13.54 17.51
CA ASN A 177 5.95 12.78 17.99
C ASN A 177 4.67 13.38 17.41
N VAL A 178 3.76 12.52 16.97
CA VAL A 178 2.46 12.89 16.41
C VAL A 178 1.40 11.91 16.87
N TRP A 179 0.18 12.37 16.98
CA TRP A 179 -0.97 11.50 17.16
C TRP A 179 -1.44 10.99 15.79
N VAL A 180 -1.66 9.69 15.73
CA VAL A 180 -2.13 8.94 14.56
C VAL A 180 -3.53 8.47 14.86
N SER A 181 -4.52 9.04 14.21
CA SER A 181 -5.93 8.74 14.47
C SER A 181 -6.64 8.26 13.22
N PHE A 182 -7.53 7.28 13.37
CA PHE A 182 -8.37 6.77 12.27
C PHE A 182 -9.69 6.19 12.81
N LYS A 183 -10.71 6.17 11.95
CA LYS A 183 -12.03 5.63 12.29
C LYS A 183 -12.01 4.11 12.26
N SER A 184 -12.73 3.47 13.19
CA SER A 184 -12.99 2.03 13.16
C SER A 184 -13.69 1.57 11.87
N SER A 185 -14.53 2.43 11.28
CA SER A 185 -15.21 2.18 10.01
C SER A 185 -14.31 2.26 8.76
N SER A 186 -13.11 2.83 8.86
CA SER A 186 -12.14 2.89 7.75
C SER A 186 -11.25 1.65 7.66
N ILE A 187 -11.40 0.71 8.60
CA ILE A 187 -10.63 -0.53 8.64
C ILE A 187 -11.25 -1.55 7.68
N MET A 188 -10.45 -2.06 6.78
CA MET A 188 -10.83 -3.19 5.94
C MET A 188 -10.43 -4.49 6.63
N ILE A 189 -11.36 -5.45 6.64
CA ILE A 189 -11.26 -6.74 7.32
C ILE A 189 -11.23 -7.87 6.30
N PHE A 190 -10.39 -8.92 6.58
CA PHE A 190 -10.17 -10.02 5.64
C PHE A 190 -10.07 -11.37 6.32
#